data_0d628f4d276a7604e3744127d5359f9d
#
_entry.id   0d628f4d276a7604e3744127d5359f9d
#
_cell.length_a   1.000
_cell.length_b   1.000
_cell.length_c   1.000
_cell.angle_alpha   90.00
_cell.angle_beta   90.00
_cell.angle_gamma   90.00
#
_symmetry.space_group_name_H-M   'P 1'
#
loop_
_entity.id
_entity.type
_entity.pdbx_description
1 polymer ?
#
loop_
_entity_poly.entity_id
_entity_poly.type
_entity_poly.pdbx_seq_one_letter_code
_entity_poly.pdbx_strand_id
1 'polypeptide(L)'
;MDIEELNKELLKKIDNLPVGCQQCINGEKLVLFITGICGENCYYCPISEKRKEKDVIYANERKINSIEECIEECLLCGSKGVGITGGNPLLKIEKTYRYIKALKKRFGPSFHIHLYTTPTVIDENKLKTLKEAGLDEIRLHPTKYFNKYYHYMKGEGKKHNSNKEIEEYLGDFLDTLKLCTKYIKDVVVEIPSIPRYENEIIYLLEEIEKIGVRFININQLEYSETNYRTLKSMGFLEKNTYTSEILGSEETAKIIIDYFNKKIENGKSKLTIHYCPSILKDGIQMKNRLINRAKNVAKEYEVITNEGLLLRGIVSFKDIEDVKDLLEILEYNTLPYEIDENKYNIYLSPYVLEDIVDYLKDNIYNFKFGGYISERYPTHDELEVERIPLIIKKRSLKDLRKNME
;
A
#
# COMPACT_ATOMS: atom_id res chain seq x y z
N MET A 1 6.61 11.11 -16.74
CA MET A 1 6.03 12.17 -15.87
C MET A 1 6.84 12.22 -14.59
N ASP A 2 7.26 13.40 -14.18
CA ASP A 2 7.96 13.60 -12.91
C ASP A 2 6.97 13.50 -11.73
N ILE A 3 7.43 13.04 -10.56
CA ILE A 3 6.61 12.93 -9.34
C ILE A 3 5.98 14.28 -8.94
N GLU A 4 6.73 15.38 -9.07
CA GLU A 4 6.23 16.71 -8.75
C GLU A 4 5.13 17.18 -9.69
N GLU A 5 5.26 16.90 -10.97
CA GLU A 5 4.26 17.22 -12.00
C GLU A 5 2.99 16.40 -11.79
N LEU A 6 3.15 15.08 -11.55
CA LEU A 6 2.03 14.18 -11.23
C LEU A 6 1.28 14.67 -9.98
N ASN A 7 2.00 15.04 -8.93
CA ASN A 7 1.37 15.52 -7.68
C ASN A 7 0.59 16.82 -7.92
N LYS A 8 1.13 17.77 -8.68
CA LYS A 8 0.43 19.02 -9.03
C LYS A 8 -0.84 18.77 -9.84
N GLU A 9 -0.82 17.84 -10.79
CA GLU A 9 -2.00 17.48 -11.57
C GLU A 9 -3.07 16.76 -10.76
N LEU A 10 -2.65 15.86 -9.88
CA LEU A 10 -3.55 15.14 -8.97
C LEU A 10 -4.26 16.08 -8.00
N LEU A 11 -3.53 17.02 -7.39
CA LEU A 11 -4.11 18.00 -6.47
C LEU A 11 -5.20 18.87 -7.12
N LYS A 12 -5.11 19.14 -8.42
CA LYS A 12 -6.16 19.89 -9.15
C LYS A 12 -7.45 19.10 -9.37
N LYS A 13 -7.40 17.77 -9.33
CA LYS A 13 -8.52 16.89 -9.69
C LYS A 13 -8.99 16.02 -8.52
N ILE A 14 -8.31 16.08 -7.37
CA ILE A 14 -8.51 15.15 -6.26
C ILE A 14 -9.95 15.15 -5.74
N ASP A 15 -10.58 16.31 -5.67
CA ASP A 15 -11.95 16.46 -5.15
C ASP A 15 -13.01 15.76 -6.03
N ASN A 16 -12.69 15.46 -7.29
CA ASN A 16 -13.55 14.75 -8.20
C ASN A 16 -13.41 13.22 -8.10
N LEU A 17 -12.40 12.72 -7.38
CA LEU A 17 -12.15 11.30 -7.23
C LEU A 17 -13.06 10.69 -6.14
N PRO A 18 -13.31 9.36 -6.17
CA PRO A 18 -13.90 8.67 -5.03
C PRO A 18 -13.17 8.98 -3.73
N VAL A 19 -13.90 9.10 -2.63
CA VAL A 19 -13.32 9.42 -1.30
C VAL A 19 -12.20 8.44 -0.93
N GLY A 20 -12.36 7.16 -1.29
CA GLY A 20 -11.32 6.15 -1.10
C GLY A 20 -10.00 6.52 -1.77
N CYS A 21 -10.02 7.03 -3.01
CA CYS A 21 -8.82 7.46 -3.74
C CYS A 21 -8.22 8.74 -3.14
N GLN A 22 -9.05 9.73 -2.77
CA GLN A 22 -8.59 10.95 -2.11
C GLN A 22 -7.79 10.64 -0.84
N GLN A 23 -8.34 9.80 0.04
CA GLN A 23 -7.68 9.38 1.27
C GLN A 23 -6.43 8.54 1.03
N CYS A 24 -6.40 7.69 -0.04
CA CYS A 24 -5.19 6.96 -0.43
C CYS A 24 -4.07 7.91 -0.82
N ILE A 25 -4.34 8.91 -1.65
CA ILE A 25 -3.36 9.91 -2.10
C ILE A 25 -2.80 10.68 -0.90
N ASN A 26 -3.65 11.06 0.06
CA ASN A 26 -3.25 11.78 1.26
C ASN A 26 -2.54 10.92 2.32
N GLY A 27 -2.40 9.61 2.09
CA GLY A 27 -1.84 8.69 3.09
C GLY A 27 -2.74 8.48 4.32
N GLU A 28 -4.03 8.82 4.21
CA GLU A 28 -5.03 8.77 5.28
C GLU A 28 -5.85 7.47 5.28
N LYS A 29 -5.45 6.49 4.47
CA LYS A 29 -6.16 5.22 4.28
C LYS A 29 -5.32 4.05 4.79
N LEU A 30 -5.82 3.34 5.80
CA LEU A 30 -5.23 2.07 6.20
C LEU A 30 -5.65 0.98 5.21
N VAL A 31 -4.73 0.12 4.83
CA VAL A 31 -5.00 -1.07 4.01
C VAL A 31 -5.23 -2.27 4.94
N LEU A 32 -6.47 -2.75 5.00
CA LEU A 32 -6.85 -3.93 5.78
C LEU A 32 -6.96 -5.14 4.86
N PHE A 33 -5.95 -5.98 4.87
CA PHE A 33 -5.97 -7.27 4.19
C PHE A 33 -6.67 -8.31 5.09
N ILE A 34 -7.92 -8.70 4.73
CA ILE A 34 -8.78 -9.49 5.63
C ILE A 34 -8.61 -11.00 5.48
N THR A 35 -8.18 -11.47 4.32
CA THR A 35 -7.90 -12.88 4.01
C THR A 35 -7.17 -13.01 2.69
N GLY A 36 -6.34 -14.03 2.51
CA GLY A 36 -5.71 -14.36 1.22
C GLY A 36 -6.52 -15.33 0.38
N ILE A 37 -7.62 -15.88 0.91
CA ILE A 37 -8.50 -16.80 0.18
C ILE A 37 -9.29 -16.03 -0.86
N CYS A 38 -9.25 -16.46 -2.12
CA CYS A 38 -9.87 -15.73 -3.23
C CYS A 38 -10.89 -16.53 -4.03
N GLY A 39 -10.57 -17.73 -4.44
CA GLY A 39 -11.38 -18.52 -5.39
C GLY A 39 -11.29 -18.08 -6.84
N GLU A 40 -10.52 -17.03 -7.16
CA GLU A 40 -10.25 -16.54 -8.52
C GLU A 40 -8.79 -16.80 -8.89
N ASN A 41 -8.53 -16.99 -10.21
CA ASN A 41 -7.20 -17.25 -10.77
C ASN A 41 -6.78 -16.13 -11.73
N CYS A 42 -6.74 -14.90 -11.27
CA CYS A 42 -6.27 -13.78 -12.10
C CYS A 42 -4.77 -13.93 -12.37
N TYR A 43 -4.41 -14.03 -13.67
CA TYR A 43 -3.01 -14.20 -14.09
C TYR A 43 -2.11 -13.01 -13.76
N TYR A 44 -2.69 -11.86 -13.48
CA TYR A 44 -2.02 -10.61 -13.09
C TYR A 44 -2.08 -10.33 -11.58
N CYS A 45 -2.55 -11.26 -10.75
CA CYS A 45 -2.77 -11.04 -9.32
C CYS A 45 -1.44 -10.69 -8.61
N PRO A 46 -1.33 -9.54 -7.90
CA PRO A 46 -0.10 -9.10 -7.27
C PRO A 46 0.06 -9.57 -5.80
N ILE A 47 -0.83 -10.42 -5.30
CA ILE A 47 -0.78 -10.87 -3.90
C ILE A 47 0.50 -11.69 -3.67
N SER A 48 1.26 -11.35 -2.59
CA SER A 48 2.49 -12.05 -2.24
C SER A 48 2.26 -13.50 -1.82
N GLU A 49 3.26 -14.36 -1.99
CA GLU A 49 3.20 -15.78 -1.58
C GLU A 49 2.97 -15.96 -0.06
N LYS A 50 3.39 -14.99 0.75
CA LYS A 50 3.14 -15.00 2.20
C LYS A 50 1.66 -14.90 2.55
N ARG A 51 0.83 -14.30 1.65
CA ARG A 51 -0.58 -13.98 1.88
C ARG A 51 -1.53 -14.82 1.02
N LYS A 52 -1.14 -15.22 -0.19
CA LYS A 52 -1.99 -15.94 -1.15
C LYS A 52 -2.52 -17.26 -0.57
N GLU A 53 -3.84 -17.49 -0.71
CA GLU A 53 -4.57 -18.68 -0.24
C GLU A 53 -4.43 -18.97 1.27
N LYS A 54 -4.03 -17.99 2.09
CA LYS A 54 -3.93 -18.10 3.54
C LYS A 54 -4.95 -17.21 4.22
N ASP A 55 -5.62 -17.73 5.25
CA ASP A 55 -6.57 -16.95 6.06
C ASP A 55 -5.80 -16.15 7.13
N VAL A 56 -5.10 -15.11 6.68
CA VAL A 56 -4.30 -14.20 7.52
C VAL A 56 -4.80 -12.77 7.36
N ILE A 57 -4.58 -11.96 8.39
CA ILE A 57 -5.03 -10.57 8.43
C ILE A 57 -3.81 -9.65 8.59
N TYR A 58 -3.81 -8.54 7.84
CA TYR A 58 -2.79 -7.50 7.96
C TYR A 58 -3.44 -6.11 7.98
N ALA A 59 -2.95 -5.26 8.86
CA ALA A 59 -3.22 -3.83 8.86
C ALA A 59 -1.96 -3.12 8.34
N ASN A 60 -1.99 -2.64 7.11
CA ASN A 60 -0.80 -2.26 6.35
C ASN A 60 0.22 -3.41 6.29
N GLU A 61 1.41 -3.23 6.83
CA GLU A 61 2.49 -4.23 6.90
C GLU A 61 2.39 -5.13 8.15
N ARG A 62 1.68 -4.68 9.19
CA ARG A 62 1.54 -5.37 10.47
C ARG A 62 0.59 -6.57 10.35
N LYS A 63 1.07 -7.78 10.61
CA LYS A 63 0.19 -8.94 10.82
C LYS A 63 -0.57 -8.75 12.12
N ILE A 64 -1.90 -8.90 12.07
CA ILE A 64 -2.78 -8.70 13.22
C ILE A 64 -3.64 -9.94 13.49
N ASN A 65 -4.07 -10.10 14.74
CA ASN A 65 -4.91 -11.21 15.19
C ASN A 65 -6.25 -10.74 15.77
N SER A 66 -6.42 -9.43 16.00
CA SER A 66 -7.62 -8.88 16.62
C SER A 66 -8.08 -7.58 15.93
N ILE A 67 -9.31 -7.18 16.23
CA ILE A 67 -9.88 -5.89 15.77
C ILE A 67 -9.20 -4.72 16.50
N GLU A 68 -8.84 -4.91 17.75
CA GLU A 68 -8.17 -3.92 18.60
C GLU A 68 -6.82 -3.53 18.00
N GLU A 69 -6.02 -4.49 17.52
CA GLU A 69 -4.76 -4.23 16.81
C GLU A 69 -4.97 -3.47 15.48
N CYS A 70 -6.09 -3.72 14.79
CA CYS A 70 -6.46 -2.93 13.61
C CYS A 70 -6.80 -1.48 13.98
N ILE A 71 -7.56 -1.28 15.05
CA ILE A 71 -7.93 0.04 15.55
C ILE A 71 -6.68 0.81 16.00
N GLU A 72 -5.79 0.14 16.74
CA GLU A 72 -4.51 0.72 17.15
C GLU A 72 -3.70 1.19 15.93
N GLU A 73 -3.55 0.35 14.91
CA GLU A 73 -2.83 0.71 13.70
C GLU A 73 -3.48 1.89 12.95
N CYS A 74 -4.83 1.98 12.94
CA CYS A 74 -5.54 3.14 12.40
C CYS A 74 -5.18 4.43 13.16
N LEU A 75 -5.10 4.36 14.49
CA LEU A 75 -4.73 5.52 15.32
C LEU A 75 -3.28 5.94 15.08
N LEU A 76 -2.35 4.97 15.07
CA LEU A 76 -0.94 5.23 14.84
C LEU A 76 -0.67 5.83 13.44
N CYS A 77 -1.44 5.42 12.42
CA CYS A 77 -1.34 5.97 11.07
C CYS A 77 -2.12 7.27 10.86
N GLY A 78 -2.89 7.76 11.85
CA GLY A 78 -3.77 8.92 11.68
C GLY A 78 -4.83 8.69 10.59
N SER A 79 -5.33 7.45 10.45
CA SER A 79 -6.22 7.07 9.36
C SER A 79 -7.59 7.71 9.48
N LYS A 80 -8.12 8.23 8.37
CA LYS A 80 -9.50 8.72 8.23
C LYS A 80 -10.43 7.69 7.58
N GLY A 81 -9.89 6.54 7.21
CA GLY A 81 -10.64 5.44 6.62
C GLY A 81 -9.83 4.18 6.41
N VAL A 82 -10.51 3.13 5.95
CA VAL A 82 -9.93 1.82 5.67
C VAL A 82 -10.30 1.34 4.28
N GLY A 83 -9.33 0.81 3.53
CA GLY A 83 -9.56 0.01 2.33
C GLY A 83 -9.46 -1.48 2.66
N ILE A 84 -10.58 -2.19 2.62
CA ILE A 84 -10.61 -3.64 2.87
C ILE A 84 -10.27 -4.37 1.58
N THR A 85 -9.19 -5.12 1.61
CA THR A 85 -8.67 -5.89 0.49
C THR A 85 -8.32 -7.31 0.92
N GLY A 86 -7.73 -8.07 0.02
CA GLY A 86 -7.29 -9.44 0.29
C GLY A 86 -7.24 -10.27 -0.98
N GLY A 87 -7.53 -11.55 -0.84
CA GLY A 87 -8.02 -12.39 -1.92
C GLY A 87 -9.43 -11.94 -2.27
N ASN A 88 -10.45 -12.49 -1.57
CA ASN A 88 -11.80 -11.95 -1.67
C ASN A 88 -12.44 -11.83 -0.29
N PRO A 89 -12.60 -10.60 0.25
CA PRO A 89 -13.19 -10.35 1.57
C PRO A 89 -14.58 -10.94 1.76
N LEU A 90 -15.38 -11.08 0.71
CA LEU A 90 -16.75 -11.61 0.79
C LEU A 90 -16.83 -13.13 0.95
N LEU A 91 -15.72 -13.85 0.78
CA LEU A 91 -15.61 -15.25 1.18
C LEU A 91 -15.53 -15.41 2.71
N LYS A 92 -15.22 -14.32 3.41
CA LYS A 92 -15.18 -14.22 4.88
C LYS A 92 -16.12 -13.10 5.35
N ILE A 93 -17.37 -13.11 4.85
CA ILE A 93 -18.33 -12.03 5.06
C ILE A 93 -18.56 -11.70 6.55
N GLU A 94 -18.67 -12.69 7.43
CA GLU A 94 -18.86 -12.48 8.87
C GLU A 94 -17.66 -11.74 9.50
N LYS A 95 -16.44 -12.13 9.11
CA LYS A 95 -15.22 -11.45 9.54
C LYS A 95 -15.21 -10.00 9.03
N THR A 96 -15.49 -9.80 7.75
CA THR A 96 -15.53 -8.50 7.10
C THR A 96 -16.58 -7.59 7.77
N TYR A 97 -17.79 -8.09 8.01
CA TYR A 97 -18.84 -7.40 8.74
C TYR A 97 -18.39 -6.91 10.13
N ARG A 98 -17.78 -7.80 10.91
CA ARG A 98 -17.31 -7.48 12.26
C ARG A 98 -16.27 -6.36 12.26
N TYR A 99 -15.32 -6.39 11.34
CA TYR A 99 -14.32 -5.32 11.21
C TYR A 99 -14.95 -3.99 10.80
N ILE A 100 -15.82 -3.97 9.78
CA ILE A 100 -16.52 -2.73 9.36
C ILE A 100 -17.32 -2.15 10.54
N LYS A 101 -18.12 -2.97 11.21
CA LYS A 101 -18.97 -2.54 12.34
C LYS A 101 -18.14 -1.97 13.49
N ALA A 102 -17.04 -2.62 13.85
CA ALA A 102 -16.17 -2.17 14.92
C ALA A 102 -15.45 -0.85 14.58
N LEU A 103 -14.95 -0.71 13.35
CA LEU A 103 -14.33 0.51 12.87
C LEU A 103 -15.32 1.69 12.86
N LYS A 104 -16.53 1.49 12.34
CA LYS A 104 -17.60 2.49 12.38
C LYS A 104 -18.01 2.86 13.81
N LYS A 105 -18.09 1.88 14.70
CA LYS A 105 -18.37 2.11 16.13
C LYS A 105 -17.29 2.95 16.79
N ARG A 106 -16.01 2.70 16.48
CA ARG A 106 -14.86 3.37 17.11
C ARG A 106 -14.63 4.78 16.59
N PHE A 107 -14.74 4.98 15.27
CA PHE A 107 -14.34 6.23 14.60
C PHE A 107 -15.54 7.08 14.12
N GLY A 108 -16.74 6.55 14.18
CA GLY A 108 -17.96 7.24 13.73
C GLY A 108 -18.30 7.00 12.24
N PRO A 109 -19.47 7.51 11.81
CA PRO A 109 -20.01 7.26 10.46
C PRO A 109 -19.20 7.92 9.34
N SER A 110 -18.46 8.99 9.62
CA SER A 110 -17.60 9.69 8.64
C SER A 110 -16.30 8.96 8.33
N PHE A 111 -15.92 7.95 9.12
CA PHE A 111 -14.76 7.12 8.86
C PHE A 111 -15.01 6.26 7.61
N HIS A 112 -14.40 6.61 6.49
CA HIS A 112 -14.73 6.04 5.20
C HIS A 112 -14.18 4.63 5.01
N ILE A 113 -15.03 3.68 4.67
CA ILE A 113 -14.63 2.28 4.42
C ILE A 113 -14.99 1.89 3.00
N HIS A 114 -13.99 1.49 2.20
CA HIS A 114 -14.22 0.84 0.93
C HIS A 114 -13.75 -0.62 0.93
N LEU A 115 -14.32 -1.42 0.03
CA LEU A 115 -14.05 -2.86 -0.04
C LEU A 115 -13.84 -3.28 -1.50
N TYR A 116 -12.76 -4.04 -1.74
CA TYR A 116 -12.48 -4.67 -3.04
C TYR A 116 -13.06 -6.08 -3.09
N THR A 117 -13.72 -6.41 -4.20
CA THR A 117 -14.29 -7.75 -4.42
C THR A 117 -14.47 -8.07 -5.90
N THR A 118 -14.94 -9.27 -6.19
CA THR A 118 -15.28 -9.73 -7.53
C THR A 118 -16.78 -10.02 -7.63
N PRO A 119 -17.39 -9.94 -8.83
CA PRO A 119 -18.84 -10.15 -8.99
C PRO A 119 -19.29 -11.56 -8.62
N THR A 120 -18.42 -12.56 -8.74
CA THR A 120 -18.75 -13.99 -8.59
C THR A 120 -19.29 -14.40 -7.22
N VAL A 121 -19.00 -13.60 -6.20
CA VAL A 121 -19.38 -13.90 -4.81
C VAL A 121 -20.44 -12.94 -4.26
N ILE A 122 -20.90 -11.98 -5.08
CA ILE A 122 -21.88 -10.99 -4.65
C ILE A 122 -23.30 -11.55 -4.79
N ASP A 123 -24.08 -11.36 -3.75
CA ASP A 123 -25.51 -11.56 -3.71
C ASP A 123 -26.19 -10.44 -2.89
N GLU A 124 -27.51 -10.37 -3.00
CA GLU A 124 -28.29 -9.33 -2.34
C GLU A 124 -28.16 -9.37 -0.81
N ASN A 125 -28.06 -10.55 -0.21
CA ASN A 125 -27.93 -10.70 1.24
C ASN A 125 -26.60 -10.15 1.74
N LYS A 126 -25.51 -10.43 1.03
CA LYS A 126 -24.19 -9.87 1.36
C LYS A 126 -24.17 -8.35 1.23
N LEU A 127 -24.82 -7.79 0.19
CA LEU A 127 -24.92 -6.33 0.04
C LEU A 127 -25.73 -5.69 1.16
N LYS A 128 -26.82 -6.32 1.61
CA LYS A 128 -27.60 -5.88 2.79
C LYS A 128 -26.73 -5.91 4.04
N THR A 129 -25.98 -6.99 4.25
CA THR A 129 -25.05 -7.15 5.37
C THR A 129 -23.97 -6.06 5.37
N LEU A 130 -23.37 -5.77 4.22
CA LEU A 130 -22.34 -4.71 4.08
C LEU A 130 -22.93 -3.32 4.33
N LYS A 131 -24.13 -3.03 3.81
CA LYS A 131 -24.86 -1.78 4.06
C LYS A 131 -25.14 -1.60 5.54
N GLU A 132 -25.65 -2.63 6.21
CA GLU A 132 -25.93 -2.62 7.66
C GLU A 132 -24.65 -2.41 8.48
N ALA A 133 -23.53 -2.99 8.05
CA ALA A 133 -22.24 -2.77 8.67
C ALA A 133 -21.76 -1.32 8.55
N GLY A 134 -22.22 -0.58 7.53
CA GLY A 134 -21.87 0.80 7.23
C GLY A 134 -20.77 0.93 6.17
N LEU A 135 -20.70 0.01 5.19
CA LEU A 135 -19.81 0.14 4.04
C LEU A 135 -20.20 1.36 3.18
N ASP A 136 -19.22 2.22 2.87
CA ASP A 136 -19.45 3.44 2.08
C ASP A 136 -19.26 3.23 0.58
N GLU A 137 -18.23 2.46 0.19
CA GLU A 137 -17.82 2.29 -1.19
C GLU A 137 -17.47 0.82 -1.48
N ILE A 138 -17.94 0.30 -2.62
CA ILE A 138 -17.56 -1.04 -3.11
C ILE A 138 -16.81 -0.93 -4.43
N ARG A 139 -15.70 -1.65 -4.55
CA ARG A 139 -14.85 -1.71 -5.73
C ARG A 139 -14.90 -3.08 -6.36
N LEU A 140 -15.43 -3.14 -7.58
CA LEU A 140 -15.59 -4.39 -8.30
C LEU A 140 -14.53 -4.57 -9.37
N HIS A 141 -13.94 -5.76 -9.38
CA HIS A 141 -12.99 -6.17 -10.39
C HIS A 141 -13.58 -7.25 -11.29
N PRO A 142 -13.69 -7.03 -12.63
CA PRO A 142 -14.29 -7.97 -13.59
C PRO A 142 -13.32 -9.12 -13.95
N THR A 143 -12.98 -9.98 -12.99
CA THR A 143 -11.97 -11.03 -13.12
C THR A 143 -12.19 -11.95 -14.29
N LYS A 144 -13.43 -12.46 -14.48
CA LYS A 144 -13.76 -13.38 -15.55
C LYS A 144 -13.60 -12.76 -16.93
N TYR A 145 -13.93 -11.47 -17.06
CA TYR A 145 -13.76 -10.72 -18.30
C TYR A 145 -12.30 -10.75 -18.78
N PHE A 146 -11.36 -10.38 -17.91
CA PHE A 146 -9.94 -10.38 -18.26
C PHE A 146 -9.33 -11.79 -18.38
N ASN A 147 -9.72 -12.73 -17.53
CA ASN A 147 -9.25 -14.11 -17.62
C ASN A 147 -9.68 -14.78 -18.94
N LYS A 148 -10.85 -14.44 -19.46
CA LYS A 148 -11.32 -14.98 -20.74
C LYS A 148 -10.47 -14.49 -21.91
N TYR A 149 -10.13 -13.22 -21.94
CA TYR A 149 -9.20 -12.67 -22.93
C TYR A 149 -7.81 -13.33 -22.88
N TYR A 150 -7.34 -13.70 -21.70
CA TYR A 150 -6.11 -14.48 -21.55
C TYR A 150 -6.14 -15.80 -22.32
N HIS A 151 -7.20 -16.60 -22.17
CA HIS A 151 -7.35 -17.88 -22.89
C HIS A 151 -7.49 -17.68 -24.40
N TYR A 152 -8.17 -16.62 -24.82
CA TYR A 152 -8.28 -16.25 -26.22
C TYR A 152 -6.91 -15.91 -26.85
N MET A 153 -6.09 -15.12 -26.18
CA MET A 153 -4.76 -14.74 -26.66
C MET A 153 -3.79 -15.91 -26.74
N LYS A 154 -3.96 -16.94 -25.90
CA LYS A 154 -3.19 -18.19 -25.97
C LYS A 154 -3.63 -19.13 -27.08
N GLY A 155 -4.69 -18.82 -27.82
CA GLY A 155 -5.24 -19.69 -28.86
C GLY A 155 -5.96 -20.93 -28.32
N GLU A 156 -6.25 -20.94 -27.01
CA GLU A 156 -6.93 -22.05 -26.33
C GLU A 156 -8.45 -22.02 -26.54
N GLY A 157 -9.00 -20.92 -27.10
CA GLY A 157 -10.43 -20.77 -27.39
C GLY A 157 -10.78 -20.93 -28.86
N LYS A 158 -11.80 -21.74 -29.19
CA LYS A 158 -12.37 -21.76 -30.54
C LYS A 158 -12.96 -20.38 -30.85
N LYS A 159 -12.54 -19.73 -31.92
CA LYS A 159 -12.90 -18.39 -32.36
C LYS A 159 -14.42 -18.04 -32.32
N HIS A 160 -15.30 -19.01 -32.40
CA HIS A 160 -16.74 -18.78 -32.54
C HIS A 160 -17.52 -18.75 -31.21
N ASN A 161 -17.03 -19.35 -30.13
CA ASN A 161 -17.73 -19.33 -28.83
C ASN A 161 -17.24 -18.21 -27.90
N SER A 162 -16.06 -17.61 -28.17
CA SER A 162 -15.43 -16.64 -27.29
C SER A 162 -16.20 -15.33 -27.14
N ASN A 163 -16.76 -14.79 -28.24
CA ASN A 163 -17.47 -13.51 -28.16
C ASN A 163 -18.78 -13.64 -27.38
N LYS A 164 -19.55 -14.73 -27.59
CA LYS A 164 -20.81 -14.94 -26.86
C LYS A 164 -20.58 -15.12 -25.35
N GLU A 165 -19.56 -15.86 -24.98
CA GLU A 165 -19.22 -16.04 -23.57
C GLU A 165 -18.68 -14.75 -22.92
N ILE A 166 -17.94 -13.93 -23.66
CA ILE A 166 -17.48 -12.61 -23.19
C ILE A 166 -18.69 -11.69 -22.96
N GLU A 167 -19.65 -11.67 -23.88
CA GLU A 167 -20.89 -10.90 -23.75
C GLU A 167 -21.73 -11.38 -22.57
N GLU A 168 -21.82 -12.70 -22.33
CA GLU A 168 -22.53 -13.26 -21.17
C GLU A 168 -21.86 -12.84 -19.85
N TYR A 169 -20.54 -12.96 -19.74
CA TYR A 169 -19.81 -12.47 -18.54
C TYR A 169 -19.93 -10.97 -18.34
N LEU A 170 -19.94 -10.19 -19.41
CA LEU A 170 -20.18 -8.76 -19.33
C LEU A 170 -21.59 -8.48 -18.82
N GLY A 171 -22.60 -9.19 -19.32
CA GLY A 171 -23.97 -9.08 -18.84
C GLY A 171 -24.10 -9.34 -17.33
N ASP A 172 -23.57 -10.46 -16.85
CA ASP A 172 -23.54 -10.83 -15.43
C ASP A 172 -22.82 -9.78 -14.59
N PHE A 173 -21.72 -9.23 -15.07
CA PHE A 173 -20.98 -8.17 -14.40
C PHE A 173 -21.78 -6.89 -14.30
N LEU A 174 -22.41 -6.46 -15.39
CA LEU A 174 -23.25 -5.25 -15.43
C LEU A 174 -24.48 -5.39 -14.52
N ASP A 175 -25.10 -6.56 -14.44
CA ASP A 175 -26.23 -6.80 -13.54
C ASP A 175 -25.79 -6.79 -12.07
N THR A 176 -24.59 -7.33 -11.77
CA THR A 176 -24.00 -7.23 -10.44
C THR A 176 -23.70 -5.78 -10.05
N LEU A 177 -23.16 -4.97 -10.98
CA LEU A 177 -22.94 -3.53 -10.76
C LEU A 177 -24.26 -2.79 -10.46
N LYS A 178 -25.32 -3.04 -11.26
CA LYS A 178 -26.65 -2.49 -11.00
C LYS A 178 -27.20 -2.90 -9.63
N LEU A 179 -26.95 -4.14 -9.21
CA LEU A 179 -27.34 -4.60 -7.89
C LEU A 179 -26.57 -3.84 -6.79
N CYS A 180 -25.26 -3.65 -6.95
CA CYS A 180 -24.43 -2.90 -6.00
C CYS A 180 -24.93 -1.46 -5.82
N THR A 181 -25.31 -0.76 -6.90
CA THR A 181 -25.79 0.63 -6.83
C THR A 181 -27.10 0.80 -6.05
N LYS A 182 -27.89 -0.27 -5.85
CA LYS A 182 -29.10 -0.24 -5.01
C LYS A 182 -28.80 -0.23 -3.51
N TYR A 183 -27.65 -0.76 -3.11
CA TYR A 183 -27.32 -0.98 -1.71
C TYR A 183 -26.19 -0.12 -1.18
N ILE A 184 -25.17 0.12 -1.98
CA ILE A 184 -23.94 0.83 -1.59
C ILE A 184 -23.91 2.19 -2.30
N LYS A 185 -23.51 3.22 -1.56
CA LYS A 185 -23.54 4.60 -2.01
C LYS A 185 -22.61 4.84 -3.20
N ASP A 186 -21.38 4.41 -3.07
CA ASP A 186 -20.34 4.61 -4.08
C ASP A 186 -19.89 3.26 -4.66
N VAL A 187 -20.01 3.12 -5.99
CA VAL A 187 -19.61 1.94 -6.73
C VAL A 187 -18.50 2.33 -7.70
N VAL A 188 -17.36 1.67 -7.58
CA VAL A 188 -16.16 1.90 -8.39
C VAL A 188 -15.83 0.62 -9.15
N VAL A 189 -15.44 0.74 -10.40
CA VAL A 189 -14.85 -0.38 -11.14
C VAL A 189 -13.33 -0.25 -11.12
N GLU A 190 -12.67 -1.32 -10.71
CA GLU A 190 -11.22 -1.40 -10.52
C GLU A 190 -10.63 -2.34 -11.57
N ILE A 191 -9.77 -1.85 -12.46
CA ILE A 191 -9.20 -2.63 -13.56
C ILE A 191 -7.68 -2.39 -13.72
N PRO A 192 -6.93 -3.40 -14.21
CA PRO A 192 -5.55 -3.20 -14.63
C PRO A 192 -5.48 -2.62 -16.05
N SER A 193 -4.49 -1.77 -16.33
CA SER A 193 -4.15 -1.36 -17.71
C SER A 193 -3.27 -2.44 -18.36
N ILE A 194 -3.91 -3.42 -18.99
CA ILE A 194 -3.23 -4.53 -19.64
C ILE A 194 -2.82 -4.11 -21.05
N PRO A 195 -1.52 -4.12 -21.41
CA PRO A 195 -1.06 -3.78 -22.74
C PRO A 195 -1.76 -4.59 -23.84
N ARG A 196 -2.15 -3.89 -24.91
CA ARG A 196 -2.85 -4.47 -26.09
C ARG A 196 -4.34 -4.80 -25.86
N TYR A 197 -4.94 -4.33 -24.74
CA TYR A 197 -6.36 -4.54 -24.41
C TYR A 197 -7.15 -3.21 -24.42
N GLU A 198 -6.63 -2.19 -25.09
CA GLU A 198 -7.23 -0.84 -25.10
C GLU A 198 -8.67 -0.86 -25.57
N ASN A 199 -8.94 -1.52 -26.68
CA ASN A 199 -10.27 -1.59 -27.29
C ASN A 199 -11.27 -2.34 -26.40
N GLU A 200 -10.84 -3.45 -25.83
CA GLU A 200 -11.65 -4.27 -24.93
C GLU A 200 -11.97 -3.52 -23.64
N ILE A 201 -11.01 -2.78 -23.10
CA ILE A 201 -11.23 -1.95 -21.91
C ILE A 201 -12.15 -0.79 -22.25
N ILE A 202 -11.96 -0.11 -23.38
CA ILE A 202 -12.84 0.99 -23.83
C ILE A 202 -14.28 0.47 -23.96
N TYR A 203 -14.48 -0.67 -24.64
CA TYR A 203 -15.81 -1.28 -24.78
C TYR A 203 -16.44 -1.60 -23.40
N LEU A 204 -15.70 -2.23 -22.51
CA LEU A 204 -16.14 -2.50 -21.13
C LEU A 204 -16.60 -1.22 -20.43
N LEU A 205 -15.82 -0.13 -20.51
CA LEU A 205 -16.13 1.12 -19.83
C LEU A 205 -17.35 1.83 -20.44
N GLU A 206 -17.54 1.74 -21.75
CA GLU A 206 -18.77 2.25 -22.41
C GLU A 206 -20.02 1.51 -21.95
N GLU A 207 -19.96 0.19 -21.77
CA GLU A 207 -21.09 -0.59 -21.25
C GLU A 207 -21.36 -0.27 -19.77
N ILE A 208 -20.31 -0.08 -18.97
CA ILE A 208 -20.42 0.34 -17.56
C ILE A 208 -21.07 1.73 -17.45
N GLU A 209 -20.70 2.67 -18.30
CA GLU A 209 -21.28 4.03 -18.30
C GLU A 209 -22.79 4.01 -18.57
N LYS A 210 -23.28 3.15 -19.47
CA LYS A 210 -24.72 3.01 -19.80
C LYS A 210 -25.61 2.67 -18.59
N ILE A 211 -25.04 1.98 -17.60
CA ILE A 211 -25.75 1.61 -16.37
C ILE A 211 -25.61 2.64 -15.24
N GLY A 212 -24.93 3.77 -15.49
CA GLY A 212 -24.84 4.91 -14.57
C GLY A 212 -23.70 4.82 -13.54
N VAL A 213 -22.81 3.83 -13.61
CA VAL A 213 -21.58 3.80 -12.82
C VAL A 213 -20.57 4.79 -13.42
N ARG A 214 -20.03 5.67 -12.59
CA ARG A 214 -19.19 6.79 -13.05
C ARG A 214 -17.73 6.71 -12.66
N PHE A 215 -17.40 5.95 -11.63
CA PHE A 215 -16.04 5.92 -11.11
C PHE A 215 -15.27 4.69 -11.59
N ILE A 216 -14.16 4.94 -12.28
CA ILE A 216 -13.25 3.92 -12.79
C ILE A 216 -11.87 4.18 -12.21
N ASN A 217 -11.25 3.16 -11.65
CA ASN A 217 -9.85 3.19 -11.26
C ASN A 217 -9.04 2.24 -12.13
N ILE A 218 -8.07 2.77 -12.83
CA ILE A 218 -7.16 2.01 -13.70
C ILE A 218 -5.81 1.89 -12.99
N ASN A 219 -5.39 0.67 -12.68
CA ASN A 219 -4.09 0.39 -12.06
C ASN A 219 -3.05 0.06 -13.11
N GLN A 220 -1.86 0.60 -12.95
CA GLN A 220 -0.70 0.14 -13.71
C GLN A 220 -0.45 -1.35 -13.45
N LEU A 221 -0.20 -2.12 -14.51
CA LEU A 221 0.15 -3.52 -14.39
C LEU A 221 1.61 -3.68 -13.97
N GLU A 222 1.85 -4.49 -12.95
CA GLU A 222 3.15 -4.68 -12.34
C GLU A 222 3.47 -6.18 -12.18
N TYR A 223 4.75 -6.52 -12.25
CA TYR A 223 5.23 -7.82 -11.84
C TYR A 223 5.17 -7.95 -10.31
N SER A 224 4.91 -9.17 -9.86
CA SER A 224 4.99 -9.60 -8.46
C SER A 224 5.54 -11.01 -8.37
N GLU A 225 5.85 -11.47 -7.16
CA GLU A 225 6.31 -12.84 -6.91
C GLU A 225 5.37 -13.90 -7.53
N THR A 226 4.06 -13.65 -7.45
CA THR A 226 3.04 -14.64 -7.83
C THR A 226 2.60 -14.58 -9.28
N ASN A 227 2.76 -13.45 -9.97
CA ASN A 227 2.33 -13.29 -11.36
C ASN A 227 3.49 -13.30 -12.37
N TYR A 228 4.74 -13.14 -11.91
CA TYR A 228 5.93 -12.99 -12.76
C TYR A 228 6.02 -14.04 -13.87
N ARG A 229 5.98 -15.33 -13.48
CA ARG A 229 6.13 -16.45 -14.44
C ARG A 229 5.04 -16.42 -15.50
N THR A 230 3.80 -16.17 -15.09
CA THR A 230 2.65 -16.15 -16.00
C THR A 230 2.74 -14.99 -16.97
N LEU A 231 2.95 -13.78 -16.49
CA LEU A 231 3.06 -12.60 -17.34
C LEU A 231 4.26 -12.67 -18.27
N LYS A 232 5.39 -13.18 -17.80
CA LYS A 232 6.58 -13.41 -18.66
C LYS A 232 6.30 -14.42 -19.77
N SER A 233 5.59 -15.53 -19.47
CA SER A 233 5.19 -16.53 -20.47
C SER A 233 4.21 -15.99 -21.52
N MET A 234 3.48 -14.90 -21.20
CA MET A 234 2.60 -14.19 -22.14
C MET A 234 3.34 -13.16 -23.00
N GLY A 235 4.64 -13.01 -22.83
CA GLY A 235 5.46 -12.06 -23.57
C GLY A 235 5.37 -10.61 -23.09
N PHE A 236 4.89 -10.37 -21.87
CA PHE A 236 5.04 -9.07 -21.25
C PHE A 236 6.50 -8.81 -20.90
N LEU A 237 6.94 -7.56 -21.03
CA LEU A 237 8.30 -7.13 -20.76
C LEU A 237 8.33 -6.14 -19.59
N GLU A 238 9.43 -6.13 -18.85
CA GLU A 238 9.73 -5.09 -17.88
C GLU A 238 9.98 -3.75 -18.59
N LYS A 239 9.47 -2.66 -18.05
CA LYS A 239 9.69 -1.31 -18.58
C LYS A 239 11.17 -0.92 -18.45
N ASN A 240 11.79 -1.32 -17.34
CA ASN A 240 13.21 -1.15 -17.06
C ASN A 240 13.68 -2.16 -15.99
N THR A 241 14.98 -2.15 -15.64
CA THR A 241 15.58 -3.06 -14.66
C THR A 241 15.38 -2.65 -13.19
N TYR A 242 14.79 -1.49 -12.93
CA TYR A 242 14.67 -0.90 -11.58
C TYR A 242 13.26 -0.89 -11.03
N THR A 243 12.26 -1.13 -11.88
CA THR A 243 10.84 -1.10 -11.48
C THR A 243 10.15 -2.40 -11.84
N SER A 244 9.07 -2.72 -11.12
CA SER A 244 8.19 -3.85 -11.42
C SER A 244 7.19 -3.55 -12.55
N GLU A 245 7.23 -2.37 -13.13
CA GLU A 245 6.29 -1.89 -14.15
C GLU A 245 6.39 -2.70 -15.45
N ILE A 246 5.24 -3.01 -16.03
CA ILE A 246 5.14 -3.68 -17.31
C ILE A 246 5.12 -2.66 -18.45
N LEU A 247 6.01 -2.88 -19.43
CA LEU A 247 6.10 -2.07 -20.63
C LEU A 247 4.77 -2.06 -21.39
N GLY A 248 4.29 -0.87 -21.77
CA GLY A 248 3.04 -0.67 -22.49
C GLY A 248 1.82 -0.47 -21.58
N SER A 249 1.93 -0.70 -20.25
CA SER A 249 0.80 -0.53 -19.34
C SER A 249 0.41 0.93 -19.16
N GLU A 250 1.37 1.83 -19.05
CA GLU A 250 1.14 3.27 -18.96
C GLU A 250 0.53 3.81 -20.25
N GLU A 251 1.05 3.39 -21.40
CA GLU A 251 0.57 3.77 -22.73
C GLU A 251 -0.88 3.33 -22.93
N THR A 252 -1.22 2.11 -22.54
CA THR A 252 -2.62 1.62 -22.57
C THR A 252 -3.54 2.48 -21.72
N ALA A 253 -3.15 2.81 -20.47
CA ALA A 253 -3.94 3.70 -19.62
C ALA A 253 -4.13 5.08 -20.28
N LYS A 254 -3.08 5.64 -20.87
CA LYS A 254 -3.13 6.93 -21.56
C LYS A 254 -4.10 6.92 -22.75
N ILE A 255 -4.04 5.90 -23.60
CA ILE A 255 -4.97 5.76 -24.74
C ILE A 255 -6.42 5.74 -24.26
N ILE A 256 -6.73 4.98 -23.21
CA ILE A 256 -8.08 4.88 -22.65
C ILE A 256 -8.52 6.25 -22.10
N ILE A 257 -7.68 6.92 -21.34
CA ILE A 257 -7.97 8.22 -20.73
C ILE A 257 -8.20 9.28 -21.81
N ASP A 258 -7.34 9.34 -22.81
CA ASP A 258 -7.45 10.30 -23.94
C ASP A 258 -8.74 10.08 -24.72
N TYR A 259 -9.14 8.82 -24.92
CA TYR A 259 -10.42 8.49 -25.55
C TYR A 259 -11.61 9.06 -24.77
N PHE A 260 -11.67 8.80 -23.46
CA PHE A 260 -12.79 9.28 -22.64
C PHE A 260 -12.73 10.78 -22.36
N ASN A 261 -11.56 11.40 -22.24
CA ASN A 261 -11.43 12.86 -22.12
C ASN A 261 -12.08 13.56 -23.32
N LYS A 262 -11.84 13.11 -24.55
CA LYS A 262 -12.49 13.63 -25.76
C LYS A 262 -14.02 13.47 -25.70
N LYS A 263 -14.53 12.36 -25.14
CA LYS A 263 -15.97 12.15 -24.96
C LYS A 263 -16.55 13.07 -23.90
N ILE A 264 -15.83 13.28 -22.80
CA ILE A 264 -16.23 14.18 -21.69
C ILE A 264 -16.28 15.63 -22.18
N GLU A 265 -15.25 16.11 -22.88
CA GLU A 265 -15.20 17.46 -23.48
C GLU A 265 -16.36 17.72 -24.43
N ASN A 266 -16.80 16.71 -25.17
CA ASN A 266 -17.94 16.76 -26.08
C ASN A 266 -19.30 16.50 -25.40
N GLY A 267 -19.35 16.40 -24.07
CA GLY A 267 -20.58 16.11 -23.29
C GLY A 267 -21.17 14.71 -23.51
N LYS A 268 -20.37 13.79 -24.09
CA LYS A 268 -20.81 12.43 -24.45
C LYS A 268 -20.44 11.39 -23.40
N SER A 269 -19.70 11.76 -22.35
CA SER A 269 -19.35 10.90 -21.23
C SER A 269 -19.38 11.66 -19.91
N LYS A 270 -19.69 10.93 -18.83
CA LYS A 270 -19.69 11.42 -17.43
C LYS A 270 -18.77 10.59 -16.55
N LEU A 271 -17.91 9.75 -17.14
CA LEU A 271 -16.96 8.93 -16.39
C LEU A 271 -15.92 9.81 -15.70
N THR A 272 -15.59 9.44 -14.48
CA THR A 272 -14.41 9.91 -13.77
C THR A 272 -13.41 8.77 -13.74
N ILE A 273 -12.35 8.90 -14.51
CA ILE A 273 -11.29 7.87 -14.61
C ILE A 273 -10.08 8.34 -13.80
N HIS A 274 -9.70 7.55 -12.82
CA HIS A 274 -8.48 7.72 -12.05
C HIS A 274 -7.44 6.70 -12.52
N TYR A 275 -6.26 7.16 -12.90
CA TYR A 275 -5.12 6.28 -13.16
C TYR A 275 -4.23 6.24 -11.92
N CYS A 276 -3.95 5.03 -11.43
CA CYS A 276 -3.12 4.77 -10.27
C CYS A 276 -1.81 4.08 -10.70
N PRO A 277 -0.79 4.82 -11.17
CA PRO A 277 0.51 4.26 -11.52
C PRO A 277 1.33 3.87 -10.29
N SER A 278 2.37 3.05 -10.50
CA SER A 278 3.31 2.62 -9.45
C SER A 278 3.93 3.80 -8.73
N ILE A 279 4.38 4.79 -9.48
CA ILE A 279 4.98 6.02 -8.94
C ILE A 279 4.03 6.78 -8.00
N LEU A 280 2.71 6.76 -8.25
CA LEU A 280 1.73 7.34 -7.33
C LEU A 280 1.60 6.52 -6.05
N LYS A 281 1.57 5.18 -6.17
CA LYS A 281 1.44 4.29 -5.02
C LYS A 281 2.66 4.39 -4.10
N ASP A 282 3.85 4.30 -4.65
CA ASP A 282 5.09 4.22 -3.90
C ASP A 282 5.63 5.62 -3.55
N GLY A 283 5.66 6.53 -4.50
CA GLY A 283 6.26 7.86 -4.33
C GLY A 283 5.35 8.87 -3.61
N ILE A 284 4.03 8.71 -3.61
CA ILE A 284 3.10 9.67 -3.02
C ILE A 284 2.28 9.03 -1.91
N GLN A 285 1.51 7.98 -2.21
CA GLN A 285 0.59 7.38 -1.22
C GLN A 285 1.34 6.75 -0.05
N MET A 286 2.36 5.94 -0.34
CA MET A 286 3.18 5.31 0.70
C MET A 286 3.96 6.33 1.50
N LYS A 287 4.62 7.29 0.84
CA LYS A 287 5.33 8.39 1.49
C LYS A 287 4.43 9.17 2.46
N ASN A 288 3.26 9.62 1.99
CA ASN A 288 2.30 10.36 2.83
C ASN A 288 1.84 9.51 4.03
N ARG A 289 1.60 8.20 3.84
CA ARG A 289 1.25 7.28 4.92
C ARG A 289 2.38 7.15 5.95
N LEU A 290 3.62 7.02 5.50
CA LEU A 290 4.78 6.96 6.39
C LEU A 290 4.95 8.26 7.17
N ILE A 291 4.82 9.43 6.54
CA ILE A 291 4.86 10.74 7.19
C ILE A 291 3.76 10.85 8.25
N ASN A 292 2.53 10.46 7.93
CA ASN A 292 1.40 10.50 8.86
C ASN A 292 1.65 9.59 10.07
N ARG A 293 2.18 8.39 9.86
CA ARG A 293 2.53 7.48 10.94
C ARG A 293 3.69 8.00 11.76
N ALA A 294 4.77 8.48 11.12
CA ALA A 294 5.94 9.02 11.79
C ALA A 294 5.59 10.13 12.79
N LYS A 295 4.67 11.03 12.42
CA LYS A 295 4.18 12.10 13.30
C LYS A 295 3.54 11.59 14.60
N ASN A 296 2.98 10.38 14.58
CA ASN A 296 2.28 9.81 15.74
C ASN A 296 3.15 8.83 16.56
N VAL A 297 4.25 8.31 15.98
CA VAL A 297 5.08 7.29 16.65
C VAL A 297 6.49 7.76 16.96
N ALA A 298 6.96 8.86 16.35
CA ALA A 298 8.29 9.39 16.60
C ALA A 298 8.46 9.75 18.09
N LYS A 299 9.59 9.33 18.63
CA LYS A 299 10.04 9.72 19.97
C LYS A 299 10.60 11.15 19.95
N GLU A 300 10.65 11.81 21.09
CA GLU A 300 11.13 13.19 21.19
C GLU A 300 12.57 13.39 20.67
N TYR A 301 13.38 12.34 20.75
CA TYR A 301 14.75 12.34 20.24
C TYR A 301 14.86 11.97 18.75
N GLU A 302 13.79 11.54 18.09
CA GLU A 302 13.82 11.14 16.69
C GLU A 302 13.51 12.30 15.74
N VAL A 303 14.12 12.27 14.55
CA VAL A 303 13.90 13.25 13.49
C VAL A 303 13.17 12.57 12.34
N ILE A 304 12.06 13.20 11.91
CA ILE A 304 11.29 12.70 10.76
C ILE A 304 11.92 13.24 9.48
N THR A 305 12.29 12.33 8.57
CA THR A 305 12.83 12.70 7.26
C THR A 305 11.74 13.16 6.28
N ASN A 306 12.13 13.78 5.17
CA ASN A 306 11.20 14.16 4.11
C ASN A 306 10.49 12.96 3.46
N GLU A 307 11.06 11.77 3.57
CA GLU A 307 10.47 10.52 3.08
C GLU A 307 9.58 9.83 4.11
N GLY A 308 9.47 10.38 5.32
CA GLY A 308 8.67 9.82 6.42
C GLY A 308 9.36 8.71 7.20
N LEU A 309 10.68 8.59 7.07
CA LEU A 309 11.51 7.70 7.88
C LEU A 309 11.90 8.40 9.18
N LEU A 310 12.41 7.64 10.15
CA LEU A 310 12.84 8.15 11.45
C LEU A 310 14.35 7.98 11.60
N LEU A 311 15.03 9.09 11.93
CA LEU A 311 16.46 9.09 12.27
C LEU A 311 16.61 9.16 13.77
N ARG A 312 17.51 8.34 14.31
CA ARG A 312 17.96 8.41 15.71
C ARG A 312 19.47 8.16 15.84
N GLY A 313 20.09 8.82 16.78
CA GLY A 313 21.43 8.48 17.21
C GLY A 313 21.40 7.25 18.11
N ILE A 314 22.38 6.37 17.97
CA ILE A 314 22.54 5.17 18.81
C ILE A 314 23.96 5.16 19.35
N VAL A 315 24.10 5.07 20.68
CA VAL A 315 25.36 4.81 21.37
C VAL A 315 25.26 3.44 22.03
N SER A 316 26.12 2.53 21.62
CA SER A 316 26.20 1.18 22.21
C SER A 316 27.25 1.15 23.32
N PHE A 317 26.94 0.50 24.44
CA PHE A 317 27.81 0.39 25.59
C PHE A 317 28.00 -1.06 26.04
N LYS A 318 28.90 -1.32 26.99
CA LYS A 318 29.12 -2.67 27.56
C LYS A 318 28.48 -2.79 28.94
N ASP A 319 28.62 -1.76 29.74
CA ASP A 319 28.02 -1.63 31.05
C ASP A 319 27.45 -0.21 31.18
N ILE A 320 26.37 -0.04 31.95
CA ILE A 320 25.73 1.26 32.14
C ILE A 320 26.67 2.26 32.82
N GLU A 321 27.57 1.78 33.70
CA GLU A 321 28.57 2.64 34.35
C GLU A 321 29.55 3.25 33.35
N ASP A 322 29.80 2.58 32.20
CA ASP A 322 30.71 3.08 31.16
C ASP A 322 30.16 4.36 30.48
N VAL A 323 28.88 4.62 30.57
CA VAL A 323 28.18 5.75 29.90
C VAL A 323 27.59 6.74 30.91
N LYS A 324 27.95 6.63 32.19
CA LYS A 324 27.40 7.47 33.25
C LYS A 324 27.63 8.97 32.98
N ASP A 325 28.84 9.35 32.59
CA ASP A 325 29.18 10.74 32.28
C ASP A 325 28.33 11.26 31.09
N LEU A 326 28.07 10.42 30.10
CA LEU A 326 27.21 10.76 28.98
C LEU A 326 25.76 10.99 29.46
N LEU A 327 25.25 10.13 30.32
CA LEU A 327 23.91 10.30 30.90
C LEU A 327 23.78 11.58 31.70
N GLU A 328 24.80 11.90 32.53
CA GLU A 328 24.85 13.15 33.28
C GLU A 328 24.83 14.40 32.37
N ILE A 329 25.54 14.35 31.21
CA ILE A 329 25.52 15.41 30.21
C ILE A 329 24.12 15.55 29.60
N LEU A 330 23.47 14.42 29.21
CA LEU A 330 22.12 14.44 28.62
C LEU A 330 21.09 14.99 29.60
N GLU A 331 21.14 14.57 30.86
CA GLU A 331 20.23 15.03 31.93
C GLU A 331 20.46 16.50 32.25
N TYR A 332 21.71 16.94 32.45
CA TYR A 332 22.04 18.33 32.73
C TYR A 332 21.50 19.29 31.66
N ASN A 333 21.59 18.91 30.41
CA ASN A 333 21.11 19.72 29.28
C ASN A 333 19.63 19.47 28.93
N THR A 334 18.92 18.64 29.69
CA THR A 334 17.52 18.29 29.49
C THR A 334 17.25 17.74 28.07
N LEU A 335 18.21 16.94 27.53
CA LEU A 335 18.15 16.36 26.20
C LEU A 335 17.37 15.04 26.28
N PRO A 336 16.37 14.81 25.39
CA PRO A 336 15.58 13.59 25.39
C PRO A 336 16.43 12.39 24.94
N TYR A 337 16.35 11.29 25.70
CA TYR A 337 17.00 10.02 25.38
C TYR A 337 16.19 8.85 25.93
N GLU A 338 16.52 7.63 25.48
CA GLU A 338 15.97 6.36 25.97
C GLU A 338 17.08 5.32 26.10
N ILE A 339 17.06 4.54 27.18
CA ILE A 339 18.02 3.45 27.41
C ILE A 339 17.33 2.12 27.12
N ASP A 340 17.91 1.32 26.23
CA ASP A 340 17.55 -0.09 26.02
C ASP A 340 18.63 -0.97 26.66
N GLU A 341 18.39 -1.35 27.92
CA GLU A 341 19.32 -2.20 28.66
C GLU A 341 19.50 -3.58 28.05
N ASN A 342 18.47 -4.12 27.37
CA ASN A 342 18.54 -5.44 26.73
C ASN A 342 19.47 -5.44 25.53
N LYS A 343 19.52 -4.33 24.79
CA LYS A 343 20.39 -4.16 23.62
C LYS A 343 21.68 -3.42 23.95
N TYR A 344 21.83 -2.94 25.17
CA TYR A 344 22.95 -2.09 25.61
C TYR A 344 23.12 -0.86 24.71
N ASN A 345 22.02 -0.14 24.47
CA ASN A 345 21.97 1.04 23.63
C ASN A 345 21.36 2.24 24.35
N ILE A 346 21.89 3.43 24.08
CA ILE A 346 21.25 4.72 24.37
C ILE A 346 20.75 5.26 23.03
N TYR A 347 19.47 5.61 22.96
CA TYR A 347 18.86 6.29 21.83
C TYR A 347 18.75 7.78 22.16
N LEU A 348 19.19 8.63 21.25
CA LEU A 348 19.21 10.08 21.38
C LEU A 348 19.05 10.76 20.02
N SER A 349 18.96 12.08 20.02
CA SER A 349 18.87 12.83 18.77
C SER A 349 20.12 12.61 17.90
N PRO A 350 19.98 12.40 16.56
CA PRO A 350 21.13 12.31 15.67
C PRO A 350 22.01 13.55 15.74
N TYR A 351 21.43 14.74 15.92
CA TYR A 351 22.17 16.00 16.07
C TYR A 351 23.00 16.03 17.37
N VAL A 352 22.41 15.57 18.47
CA VAL A 352 23.13 15.47 19.75
C VAL A 352 24.28 14.48 19.62
N LEU A 353 24.08 13.36 18.91
CA LEU A 353 25.15 12.38 18.68
C LEU A 353 26.29 12.99 17.86
N GLU A 354 26.00 13.78 16.83
CA GLU A 354 27.02 14.49 16.05
C GLU A 354 27.82 15.47 16.91
N ASP A 355 27.17 16.24 17.77
CA ASP A 355 27.82 17.21 18.65
C ASP A 355 28.75 16.56 19.69
N ILE A 356 28.42 15.37 20.16
CA ILE A 356 29.22 14.66 21.18
C ILE A 356 30.18 13.62 20.61
N VAL A 357 30.29 13.52 19.27
CA VAL A 357 31.06 12.47 18.58
C VAL A 357 32.54 12.46 19.02
N ASP A 358 33.14 13.60 19.25
CA ASP A 358 34.55 13.70 19.64
C ASP A 358 34.76 13.19 21.08
N TYR A 359 33.85 13.55 22.01
CA TYR A 359 33.86 12.97 23.36
C TYR A 359 33.75 11.44 23.33
N LEU A 360 32.87 10.90 22.49
CA LEU A 360 32.69 9.46 22.36
C LEU A 360 33.93 8.78 21.74
N LYS A 361 34.65 9.44 20.84
CA LYS A 361 35.92 8.92 20.26
C LYS A 361 37.02 8.78 21.30
N ASP A 362 37.13 9.74 22.21
CA ASP A 362 38.14 9.73 23.28
C ASP A 362 37.86 8.64 24.30
N ASN A 363 36.57 8.26 24.48
CA ASN A 363 36.11 7.23 25.42
C ASN A 363 35.69 5.91 24.74
N ILE A 364 36.17 5.67 23.51
CA ILE A 364 35.74 4.53 22.66
C ILE A 364 35.94 3.13 23.30
N TYR A 365 36.83 3.00 24.27
CA TYR A 365 37.08 1.72 24.95
C TYR A 365 35.89 1.25 25.78
N ASN A 366 35.01 2.15 26.18
CA ASN A 366 33.82 1.88 26.97
C ASN A 366 32.67 1.41 26.08
N PHE A 367 32.73 1.63 24.77
CA PHE A 367 31.63 1.32 23.85
C PHE A 367 31.84 -0.04 23.14
N LYS A 368 30.79 -0.83 23.06
CA LYS A 368 30.80 -2.15 22.42
C LYS A 368 30.95 -2.06 20.89
N PHE A 369 30.23 -1.14 20.24
CA PHE A 369 30.15 -0.95 18.78
C PHE A 369 30.38 0.49 18.31
N GLY A 370 30.47 1.43 19.25
CA GLY A 370 30.56 2.85 18.93
C GLY A 370 29.23 3.52 18.71
N GLY A 371 29.24 4.72 18.11
CA GLY A 371 28.04 5.50 17.81
C GLY A 371 27.71 5.49 16.33
N TYR A 372 26.44 5.51 16.00
CA TYR A 372 25.93 5.59 14.63
C TYR A 372 24.55 6.22 14.56
N ILE A 373 24.20 6.80 13.41
CA ILE A 373 22.84 7.21 13.12
C ILE A 373 22.14 6.05 12.43
N SER A 374 20.94 5.70 12.91
CA SER A 374 20.06 4.69 12.33
C SER A 374 18.90 5.37 11.66
N GLU A 375 18.65 5.04 10.39
CA GLU A 375 17.43 5.36 9.67
C GLU A 375 16.51 4.15 9.65
N ARG A 376 15.24 4.33 10.02
CA ARG A 376 14.27 3.25 10.14
C ARG A 376 12.88 3.63 9.62
N TYR A 377 12.10 2.64 9.21
CA TYR A 377 10.68 2.85 8.96
C TYR A 377 9.92 3.14 10.27
N PRO A 378 8.90 4.03 10.23
CA PRO A 378 7.99 4.23 11.36
C PRO A 378 6.98 3.09 11.52
N THR A 379 7.13 1.97 10.81
CA THR A 379 6.24 0.80 10.80
C THR A 379 6.33 0.00 12.10
N HIS A 380 5.40 -0.93 12.32
CA HIS A 380 5.34 -1.72 13.57
C HIS A 380 6.61 -2.53 13.86
N ASP A 381 7.28 -3.00 12.81
CA ASP A 381 8.53 -3.79 12.90
C ASP A 381 9.79 -2.93 13.05
N GLU A 382 9.66 -1.60 12.94
CA GLU A 382 10.78 -0.65 13.06
C GLU A 382 12.00 -1.02 12.19
N LEU A 383 11.77 -1.55 11.00
CA LEU A 383 12.83 -2.04 10.13
C LEU A 383 13.88 -0.96 9.85
N GLU A 384 15.14 -1.23 10.26
CA GLU A 384 16.29 -0.36 9.96
C GLU A 384 16.62 -0.45 8.47
N VAL A 385 16.72 0.71 7.82
CA VAL A 385 16.98 0.86 6.37
C VAL A 385 18.45 1.14 6.14
N GLU A 386 19.02 2.06 6.93
CA GLU A 386 20.40 2.51 6.79
C GLU A 386 21.04 2.73 8.16
N ARG A 387 22.35 2.53 8.19
CA ARG A 387 23.20 2.79 9.34
C ARG A 387 24.41 3.61 8.92
N ILE A 388 24.52 4.83 9.45
CA ILE A 388 25.61 5.76 9.19
C ILE A 388 26.56 5.74 10.39
N PRO A 389 27.73 5.09 10.32
CA PRO A 389 28.66 5.02 11.43
C PRO A 389 29.37 6.38 11.62
N LEU A 390 29.30 6.94 12.82
CA LEU A 390 30.04 8.15 13.22
C LEU A 390 31.32 7.82 13.98
N ILE A 391 31.32 6.73 14.77
CA ILE A 391 32.43 6.28 15.58
C ILE A 391 32.86 4.89 15.12
N ILE A 392 34.04 4.80 14.54
CA ILE A 392 34.63 3.54 14.10
C ILE A 392 35.68 3.15 15.11
N LYS A 393 35.50 2.03 15.81
CA LYS A 393 36.51 1.45 16.69
C LYS A 393 37.73 1.11 15.85
N LYS A 394 38.89 1.74 16.11
CA LYS A 394 40.16 1.35 15.49
C LYS A 394 40.47 -0.10 15.90
N ARG A 395 40.42 -1.06 14.97
CA ARG A 395 40.90 -2.41 15.19
C ARG A 395 42.39 -2.29 15.52
N SER A 396 42.80 -2.80 16.67
CA SER A 396 44.23 -2.90 16.97
C SER A 396 44.88 -3.88 15.97
N LEU A 397 46.14 -3.67 15.63
CA LEU A 397 46.90 -4.61 14.80
C LEU A 397 46.94 -6.04 15.38
N LYS A 398 46.69 -6.20 16.69
CA LYS A 398 46.54 -7.49 17.39
C LYS A 398 45.24 -8.20 17.04
N ASP A 399 44.13 -7.46 16.81
CA ASP A 399 42.81 -8.04 16.44
C ASP A 399 42.82 -8.52 14.99
N LEU A 400 43.63 -7.90 14.12
CA LEU A 400 43.82 -8.35 12.74
C LEU A 400 44.66 -9.63 12.64
N ARG A 401 45.62 -9.85 13.54
CA ARG A 401 46.45 -11.06 13.54
C ARG A 401 45.71 -12.31 14.04
N LYS A 402 44.73 -12.17 14.94
CA LYS A 402 43.92 -13.30 15.44
C LYS A 402 42.95 -13.89 14.43
N ASN A 403 42.63 -13.19 13.35
CA ASN A 403 41.76 -13.68 12.28
C ASN A 403 42.53 -14.21 11.07
N MET A 404 43.86 -14.29 11.16
CA MET A 404 44.75 -14.81 10.10
C MET A 404 45.50 -16.09 10.54
N GLU A 405 45.30 -16.57 11.77
CA GLU A 405 45.66 -17.90 12.26
C GLU A 405 44.39 -18.79 12.38
#